data_0195fdb6ee3edfd8674d6a748a1cdb32
#
_entry.id   0195fdb6ee3edfd8674d6a748a1cdb32
#
_cell.length_a   1.000
_cell.length_b   1.000
_cell.length_c   1.000
_cell.angle_alpha   90.00
_cell.angle_beta   90.00
_cell.angle_gamma   90.00
#
_symmetry.space_group_name_H-M   'P 1'
#
loop_
_entity.id
_entity.type
_entity.pdbx_description
1 polymer ?
#
loop_
_entity_poly.entity_id
_entity_poly.type
_entity_poly.pdbx_seq_one_letter_code
_entity_poly.pdbx_strand_id
1 'polypeptide(L)'
;NNALKEGKEILLEGQLGTLKDPDHGIYPMVTSSSTLAAYGAIGAGVPPYEIQKIVVVSKAYSSAVGAGAFVSEIFGDEADELRRRGGDGAGRGEDAGRRSARF
;
A
#
# COMPACT_ATOMS: atom_id res chain seq x y z
N ASN A 1 16.06 -13.79 14.27
CA ASN A 1 16.83 -13.53 15.50
C ASN A 1 18.33 -13.80 15.36
N ASN A 2 18.77 -14.83 14.62
CA ASN A 2 20.21 -15.08 14.45
C ASN A 2 20.90 -13.96 13.69
N ALA A 3 20.28 -13.47 12.61
CA ALA A 3 20.81 -12.35 11.84
C ALA A 3 20.96 -11.07 12.68
N LEU A 4 20.00 -10.78 13.57
CA LEU A 4 20.10 -9.65 14.51
C LEU A 4 21.28 -9.81 15.48
N LYS A 5 21.45 -11.02 16.03
CA LYS A 5 22.59 -11.34 16.92
C LYS A 5 23.94 -11.20 16.22
N GLU A 6 23.97 -11.45 14.92
CA GLU A 6 25.15 -11.31 14.06
C GLU A 6 25.36 -9.86 13.58
N GLY A 7 24.50 -8.92 13.98
CA GLY A 7 24.58 -7.51 13.60
C GLY A 7 24.26 -7.24 12.13
N LYS A 8 23.49 -8.12 11.48
CA LYS A 8 23.08 -7.93 10.08
C LYS A 8 21.95 -6.94 9.97
N GLU A 9 21.95 -6.16 8.90
CA GLU A 9 20.82 -5.34 8.50
C GLU A 9 19.70 -6.23 7.94
N ILE A 10 18.48 -5.95 8.36
CA ILE A 10 17.28 -6.69 7.95
C ILE A 10 16.30 -5.70 7.35
N LEU A 11 15.86 -5.99 6.13
CA LEU A 11 14.79 -5.27 5.47
C LEU A 11 13.50 -6.08 5.59
N LEU A 12 12.47 -5.45 6.15
CA LEU A 12 11.11 -5.97 6.16
C LEU A 12 10.30 -5.20 5.13
N GLU A 13 9.74 -5.91 4.16
CA GLU A 13 8.88 -5.30 3.15
C GLU A 13 7.42 -5.61 3.46
N GLY A 14 6.65 -4.55 3.68
CA GLY A 14 5.20 -4.60 3.79
C GLY A 14 4.52 -4.35 2.44
N GLN A 15 3.25 -4.05 2.48
CA GLN A 15 2.43 -3.86 1.29
C GLN A 15 1.32 -2.83 1.51
N LEU A 16 0.79 -2.29 0.43
CA LEU A 16 -0.39 -1.42 0.40
C LEU A 16 -0.29 -0.21 1.35
N GLY A 17 -1.16 -0.09 2.34
CA GLY A 17 -1.21 1.02 3.28
C GLY A 17 -2.37 0.86 4.26
N THR A 18 -2.46 1.76 5.23
CA THR A 18 -3.39 1.69 6.36
C THR A 18 -4.86 1.51 5.96
N LEU A 19 -5.30 2.13 4.86
CA LEU A 19 -6.69 1.99 4.38
C LEU A 19 -7.05 0.57 3.93
N LYS A 20 -6.05 -0.26 3.68
CA LYS A 20 -6.23 -1.67 3.30
C LYS A 20 -5.90 -2.66 4.42
N ASP A 21 -5.59 -2.16 5.59
CA ASP A 21 -5.36 -2.99 6.78
C ASP A 21 -6.67 -3.65 7.24
N PRO A 22 -6.67 -4.96 7.57
CA PRO A 22 -7.88 -5.66 7.99
C PRO A 22 -8.55 -5.08 9.23
N ASP A 23 -7.77 -4.55 10.17
CA ASP A 23 -8.26 -4.06 11.45
C ASP A 23 -8.51 -2.55 11.45
N HIS A 24 -7.74 -1.79 10.66
CA HIS A 24 -7.74 -0.32 10.68
C HIS A 24 -8.20 0.31 9.36
N GLY A 25 -8.42 -0.50 8.32
CA GLY A 25 -8.78 -0.03 7.00
C GLY A 25 -10.28 0.05 6.74
N ILE A 26 -10.61 0.14 5.45
CA ILE A 26 -12.00 0.29 4.96
C ILE A 26 -12.70 -1.07 4.82
N TYR A 27 -12.72 -1.86 5.87
CA TYR A 27 -13.37 -3.18 5.88
C TYR A 27 -14.80 -3.13 5.28
N PRO A 28 -15.22 -4.10 4.46
CA PRO A 28 -14.52 -5.33 4.10
C PRO A 28 -13.57 -5.23 2.90
N MET A 29 -13.36 -4.03 2.34
CA MET A 29 -12.54 -3.80 1.14
C MET A 29 -11.06 -3.63 1.51
N VAL A 30 -10.53 -4.60 2.23
CA VAL A 30 -9.16 -4.64 2.78
C VAL A 30 -8.36 -5.81 2.17
N THR A 31 -7.07 -5.85 2.45
CA THR A 31 -6.21 -6.99 2.09
C THR A 31 -6.25 -8.08 3.17
N SER A 32 -5.64 -9.21 2.90
CA SER A 32 -5.67 -10.40 3.76
C SER A 32 -4.69 -10.35 4.95
N SER A 33 -3.80 -9.39 4.99
CA SER A 33 -2.78 -9.28 6.03
C SER A 33 -2.58 -7.83 6.47
N SER A 34 -2.04 -7.61 7.66
CA SER A 34 -1.76 -6.27 8.15
C SER A 34 -0.75 -5.54 7.26
N THR A 35 -1.05 -4.27 7.00
CA THR A 35 -0.23 -3.37 6.19
C THR A 35 0.61 -2.42 7.05
N LEU A 36 0.44 -2.47 8.36
CA LEU A 36 1.11 -1.58 9.30
C LEU A 36 2.54 -2.04 9.59
N ALA A 37 3.48 -1.10 9.62
CA ALA A 37 4.90 -1.39 9.81
C ALA A 37 5.20 -2.16 11.11
N ALA A 38 4.47 -1.88 12.19
CA ALA A 38 4.62 -2.57 13.46
C ALA A 38 4.36 -4.08 13.36
N TYR A 39 3.55 -4.51 12.40
CA TYR A 39 3.25 -5.93 12.18
C TYR A 39 4.46 -6.71 11.63
N GLY A 40 5.43 -6.00 11.05
CA GLY A 40 6.69 -6.59 10.61
C GLY A 40 7.45 -7.27 11.76
N ALA A 41 7.43 -6.69 12.95
CA ALA A 41 8.03 -7.30 14.13
C ALA A 41 7.33 -8.61 14.51
N ILE A 42 6.00 -8.62 14.49
CA ILE A 42 5.18 -9.81 14.77
C ILE A 42 5.45 -10.90 13.74
N GLY A 43 5.38 -10.56 12.46
CA GLY A 43 5.60 -11.51 11.37
C GLY A 43 7.01 -12.10 11.33
N ALA A 44 8.01 -11.32 11.66
CA ALA A 44 9.41 -11.77 11.72
C ALA A 44 9.76 -12.45 13.05
N GLY A 45 8.90 -12.39 14.06
CA GLY A 45 9.17 -12.93 15.40
C GLY A 45 10.32 -12.23 16.11
N VAL A 46 10.41 -10.90 15.94
CA VAL A 46 11.43 -10.07 16.57
C VAL A 46 10.79 -9.04 17.51
N PRO A 47 11.50 -8.55 18.53
CA PRO A 47 10.98 -7.51 19.39
C PRO A 47 10.67 -6.23 18.61
N PRO A 48 9.58 -5.50 18.92
CA PRO A 48 9.20 -4.29 18.18
C PRO A 48 10.22 -3.16 18.25
N TYR A 49 11.04 -3.09 19.29
CA TYR A 49 12.11 -2.10 19.44
C TYR A 49 13.29 -2.33 18.48
N GLU A 50 13.34 -3.48 17.79
CA GLU A 50 14.33 -3.74 16.74
C GLU A 50 13.96 -3.03 15.42
N ILE A 51 12.73 -2.57 15.24
CA ILE A 51 12.34 -1.74 14.10
C ILE A 51 12.79 -0.31 14.36
N GLN A 52 13.98 0.03 13.87
CA GLN A 52 14.60 1.33 14.10
C GLN A 52 14.23 2.37 13.04
N LYS A 53 13.87 1.93 11.83
CA LYS A 53 13.55 2.82 10.71
C LYS A 53 12.35 2.30 9.94
N ILE A 54 11.39 3.19 9.71
CA ILE A 54 10.23 2.93 8.88
C ILE A 54 10.30 3.86 7.69
N VAL A 55 10.26 3.27 6.49
CA VAL A 55 10.26 4.00 5.22
C VAL A 55 8.93 3.75 4.53
N VAL A 56 8.26 4.80 4.11
CA VAL A 56 7.02 4.73 3.35
C VAL A 56 7.31 5.12 1.91
N VAL A 57 6.96 4.26 0.98
CA VAL A 57 6.98 4.55 -0.45
C VAL A 57 5.54 4.80 -0.90
N SER A 58 5.29 6.00 -1.39
CA SER A 58 3.97 6.38 -1.89
C SER A 58 4.01 6.78 -3.35
N LYS A 59 2.89 6.66 -4.03
CA LYS A 59 2.73 7.21 -5.37
C LYS A 59 2.61 8.73 -5.30
N ALA A 60 2.94 9.41 -6.41
CA ALA A 60 2.75 10.86 -6.54
C ALA A 60 1.26 11.27 -6.59
N TYR A 61 0.37 10.33 -6.82
CA TYR A 61 -1.08 10.48 -6.73
C TYR A 61 -1.70 9.18 -6.23
N SER A 62 -2.85 9.26 -5.59
CA SER A 62 -3.53 8.07 -5.09
C SER A 62 -4.25 7.33 -6.20
N SER A 63 -4.27 6.02 -6.14
CA SER A 63 -5.06 5.17 -7.03
C SER A 63 -5.64 3.98 -6.27
N ALA A 64 -6.83 3.57 -6.65
CA ALA A 64 -7.48 2.40 -6.09
C ALA A 64 -8.09 1.53 -7.19
N VAL A 65 -8.11 0.24 -6.97
CA VAL A 65 -8.77 -0.76 -7.82
C VAL A 65 -9.84 -1.45 -6.99
N GLY A 66 -10.95 -1.79 -7.64
CA GLY A 66 -12.06 -2.46 -6.99
C GLY A 66 -12.98 -1.55 -6.18
N ALA A 67 -13.90 -2.16 -5.46
CA ALA A 67 -14.89 -1.47 -4.64
C ALA A 67 -14.30 -0.90 -3.34
N GLY A 68 -15.11 -0.12 -2.63
CA GLY A 68 -14.76 0.48 -1.36
C GLY A 68 -14.66 2.00 -1.42
N ALA A 69 -14.54 2.62 -0.28
CA ALA A 69 -14.43 4.07 -0.16
C ALA A 69 -13.14 4.59 -0.79
N PHE A 70 -13.26 5.67 -1.54
CA PHE A 70 -12.13 6.42 -2.10
C PHE A 70 -12.49 7.89 -2.11
N VAL A 71 -12.45 8.49 -0.93
CA VAL A 71 -13.03 9.82 -0.64
C VAL A 71 -12.41 10.97 -1.42
N SER A 72 -11.19 10.81 -1.90
CA SER A 72 -10.47 11.80 -2.70
C SER A 72 -10.55 11.51 -4.21
N GLU A 73 -11.42 10.58 -4.64
CA GLU A 73 -11.58 10.24 -6.04
C GLU A 73 -11.95 11.46 -6.88
N ILE A 74 -11.29 11.59 -8.04
CA ILE A 74 -11.61 12.60 -9.04
C ILE A 74 -12.21 11.95 -10.28
N PHE A 75 -12.98 12.74 -11.02
CA PHE A 75 -13.71 12.30 -12.22
C PHE A 75 -13.43 13.23 -13.39
N GLY A 76 -13.78 12.78 -14.59
CA GLY A 76 -13.62 13.54 -15.84
C GLY A 76 -12.21 13.47 -16.42
N ASP A 77 -11.90 14.39 -17.30
CA ASP A 77 -10.69 14.37 -18.15
C ASP A 77 -9.39 14.28 -17.36
N GLU A 78 -9.34 14.92 -16.20
CA GLU A 78 -8.16 14.86 -15.34
C GLU A 78 -7.93 13.44 -14.76
N ALA A 79 -9.01 12.78 -14.35
CA ALA A 79 -8.93 11.40 -13.87
C ALA A 79 -8.48 10.46 -14.99
N ASP A 80 -8.97 10.67 -16.19
CA ASP A 80 -8.60 9.88 -17.36
C ASP A 80 -7.11 10.07 -17.71
N GLU A 81 -6.64 11.31 -17.66
CA GLU A 81 -5.22 11.60 -17.89
C GLU A 81 -4.32 10.97 -16.82
N LEU A 82 -4.71 11.01 -15.55
CA LEU A 82 -3.96 10.36 -14.48
C LEU A 82 -3.92 8.83 -14.65
N ARG A 83 -5.05 8.24 -15.03
CA ARG A 83 -5.11 6.80 -15.36
C ARG A 83 -4.14 6.46 -16.49
N ARG A 84 -4.23 7.21 -17.58
CA ARG A 84 -3.38 7.02 -18.76
C ARG A 84 -1.88 7.12 -18.42
N ARG A 85 -1.47 8.11 -17.62
CA ARG A 85 -0.08 8.29 -17.18
C ARG A 85 0.35 7.23 -16.17
N GLY A 86 -0.58 6.73 -15.38
CA GLY A 86 -0.33 5.80 -14.28
C GLY A 86 -0.08 4.34 -14.68
N GLY A 87 -0.06 4.05 -15.98
CA GLY A 87 0.26 2.71 -16.45
C GLY A 87 -0.73 2.07 -17.42
N ASP A 88 -1.80 2.77 -17.80
CA ASP A 88 -2.76 2.29 -18.78
C ASP A 88 -2.18 2.26 -20.22
N GLY A 89 -0.97 2.80 -20.39
CA GLY A 89 -0.26 2.81 -21.67
C GLY A 89 0.26 1.45 -22.16
N ALA A 90 0.06 0.38 -21.42
CA ALA A 90 0.57 -0.94 -21.74
C ALA A 90 -0.49 -1.94 -22.24
N GLY A 91 -1.60 -1.48 -22.81
CA GLY A 91 -2.45 -2.27 -23.69
C GLY A 91 -3.06 -3.55 -23.13
N ARG A 92 -3.37 -3.62 -21.85
CA ARG A 92 -4.15 -4.72 -21.29
C ARG A 92 -5.46 -4.18 -20.71
N GLY A 93 -6.57 -4.66 -21.23
CA GLY A 93 -7.93 -4.24 -20.91
C GLY A 93 -8.41 -4.51 -19.47
N GLU A 94 -7.52 -4.46 -18.51
CA GLU A 94 -7.82 -4.75 -17.10
C GLU A 94 -8.02 -3.51 -16.22
N ASP A 95 -7.86 -2.30 -16.76
CA ASP A 95 -7.87 -1.06 -15.97
C ASP A 95 -9.23 -0.34 -15.90
N ALA A 96 -10.30 -0.94 -16.41
CA ALA A 96 -11.65 -0.35 -16.36
C ALA A 96 -12.17 -0.08 -14.92
N GLY A 97 -11.50 -0.58 -13.90
CA GLY A 97 -11.85 -0.39 -12.50
C GLY A 97 -10.90 0.49 -11.68
N ARG A 98 -9.86 1.06 -12.30
CA ARG A 98 -8.91 1.90 -11.56
C ARG A 98 -9.45 3.30 -11.34
N ARG A 99 -9.46 3.73 -10.11
CA ARG A 99 -9.85 5.07 -9.68
C ARG A 99 -8.61 5.88 -9.30
N SER A 100 -8.63 7.19 -9.51
CA SER A 100 -7.51 8.08 -9.22
C SER A 100 -7.93 9.26 -8.36
N ALA A 101 -7.00 9.77 -7.56
CA ALA A 101 -7.18 10.94 -6.72
C ALA A 101 -5.89 11.74 -6.61
N ARG A 102 -6.01 13.03 -6.34
CA ARG A 102 -4.90 13.88 -5.88
C ARG A 102 -4.68 13.68 -4.38
N PHE A 103 -3.46 13.92 -3.92
CA PHE A 103 -3.14 14.13 -2.52
C PHE A 103 -3.47 15.57 -2.12
#